data_b02462dd30a46e1c36221b10c86b44b2
#
_entry.id   b02462dd30a46e1c36221b10c86b44b2
#
_cell.length_a   1.000
_cell.length_b   1.000
_cell.length_c   1.000
_cell.angle_alpha   90.00
_cell.angle_beta   90.00
_cell.angle_gamma   90.00
#
_symmetry.space_group_name_H-M   'P 1'
#
loop_
_entity.id
_entity.type
_entity.pdbx_description
1 polymer ?
#
loop_
_entity_poly.entity_id
_entity_poly.type
_entity_poly.pdbx_seq_one_letter_code
_entity_poly.pdbx_strand_id
1 'polypeptide(L)'
;SAVRTGCGKSQTSRKVIETLMNNGLKVVAIRHPMPYGDLENQKIQRFAQLEDLQRYECTIEEMEEYEPHIIRGNVIYAGVDYEAILREAENDPKGCDVILWDGGNNDFPFYQSDLNITLTDPHRAGHELNYFPGEVNLRLADLVIINKIDSSHPEDIQTVRENIYSVNPNAMII
;
A
#
# COMPACT_ATOMS: atom_id res chain seq x y z
N SER A 1 -4.61 1.33 -0.39
CA SER A 1 -5.29 0.38 -1.30
C SER A 1 -5.48 0.96 -2.70
N ALA A 2 -6.14 0.23 -3.61
CA ALA A 2 -6.49 0.69 -4.95
C ALA A 2 -7.77 -0.02 -5.41
N VAL A 3 -8.52 0.62 -6.30
CA VAL A 3 -9.76 0.03 -6.84
C VAL A 3 -9.50 -1.17 -7.74
N ARG A 4 -8.27 -1.32 -8.25
CA ARG A 4 -7.85 -2.47 -9.05
C ARG A 4 -6.34 -2.51 -9.23
N THR A 5 -5.83 -3.64 -9.74
CA THR A 5 -4.43 -3.77 -10.15
C THR A 5 -4.09 -2.77 -11.27
N GLY A 6 -2.90 -2.20 -11.19
CA GLY A 6 -2.38 -1.28 -12.20
C GLY A 6 -2.73 0.19 -11.97
N CYS A 7 -3.45 0.56 -10.90
CA CYS A 7 -3.72 1.97 -10.55
C CYS A 7 -2.47 2.75 -10.09
N GLY A 8 -1.32 2.08 -9.86
CA GLY A 8 -0.09 2.75 -9.43
C GLY A 8 0.18 2.71 -7.92
N LYS A 9 -0.47 1.78 -7.20
CA LYS A 9 -0.38 1.66 -5.74
C LYS A 9 1.08 1.61 -5.23
N SER A 10 1.91 0.70 -5.73
CA SER A 10 3.29 0.53 -5.25
C SER A 10 4.17 1.77 -5.48
N GLN A 11 3.93 2.53 -6.55
CA GLN A 11 4.62 3.79 -6.80
C GLN A 11 4.17 4.86 -5.81
N THR A 12 2.87 4.94 -5.56
CA THR A 12 2.29 5.90 -4.61
C THR A 12 2.73 5.59 -3.18
N SER A 13 2.70 4.33 -2.75
CA SER A 13 3.19 3.93 -1.42
C SER A 13 4.63 4.38 -1.21
N ARG A 14 5.50 4.12 -2.18
CA ARG A 14 6.90 4.56 -2.14
C ARG A 14 7.05 6.08 -2.09
N LYS A 15 6.21 6.82 -2.83
CA LYS A 15 6.24 8.29 -2.82
C LYS A 15 5.73 8.87 -1.49
N VAL A 16 4.71 8.27 -0.89
CA VAL A 16 4.23 8.65 0.45
C VAL A 16 5.34 8.43 1.49
N ILE A 17 5.98 7.26 1.47
CA ILE A 17 7.10 6.96 2.38
C ILE A 17 8.23 7.98 2.21
N GLU A 18 8.68 8.22 0.97
CA GLU A 18 9.72 9.21 0.66
C GLU A 18 9.36 10.61 1.21
N THR A 19 8.11 11.02 1.00
CA THR A 19 7.63 12.32 1.47
C THR A 19 7.65 12.41 3.00
N LEU A 20 7.20 11.38 3.70
CA LEU A 20 7.23 11.33 5.16
C LEU A 20 8.67 11.33 5.70
N MET A 21 9.55 10.51 5.10
CA MET A 21 10.97 10.46 5.48
C MET A 21 11.69 11.80 5.25
N ASN A 22 11.41 12.48 4.14
CA ASN A 22 11.95 13.81 3.85
C ASN A 22 11.47 14.88 4.85
N ASN A 23 10.35 14.64 5.51
CA ASN A 23 9.87 15.46 6.64
C ASN A 23 10.41 15.01 8.01
N GLY A 24 11.38 14.09 8.03
CA GLY A 24 12.05 13.65 9.24
C GLY A 24 11.34 12.54 10.01
N LEU A 25 10.27 11.96 9.46
CA LEU A 25 9.54 10.87 10.08
C LEU A 25 10.18 9.52 9.77
N LYS A 26 10.16 8.63 10.74
CA LYS A 26 10.61 7.24 10.59
C LYS A 26 9.41 6.39 10.17
N VAL A 27 9.48 5.84 8.98
CA VAL A 27 8.38 5.06 8.39
C VAL A 27 8.75 3.59 8.32
N VAL A 28 7.85 2.73 8.76
CA VAL A 28 7.93 1.28 8.58
C VAL A 28 6.81 0.84 7.67
N ALA A 29 7.14 0.15 6.59
CA ALA A 29 6.15 -0.47 5.74
C ALA A 29 5.79 -1.86 6.24
N ILE A 30 4.53 -2.25 6.12
CA ILE A 30 4.06 -3.62 6.38
C ILE A 30 3.35 -4.13 5.14
N ARG A 31 3.65 -5.37 4.77
CA ARG A 31 3.02 -6.05 3.66
C ARG A 31 2.60 -7.48 4.06
N HIS A 32 1.54 -7.99 3.45
CA HIS A 32 1.23 -9.41 3.55
C HIS A 32 2.31 -10.25 2.87
N PRO A 33 2.59 -11.47 3.33
CA PRO A 33 3.56 -12.36 2.69
C PRO A 33 2.97 -12.90 1.38
N MET A 34 3.84 -13.27 0.46
CA MET A 34 3.42 -14.09 -0.65
C MET A 34 3.39 -15.56 -0.19
N PRO A 35 2.37 -16.34 -0.56
CA PRO A 35 2.14 -17.69 0.00
C PRO A 35 2.98 -18.77 -0.70
N TYR A 36 4.25 -18.48 -0.99
CA TYR A 36 5.13 -19.40 -1.76
C TYR A 36 6.09 -20.19 -0.90
N GLY A 37 6.19 -19.89 0.39
CA GLY A 37 7.15 -20.52 1.30
C GLY A 37 6.51 -21.25 2.46
N ASP A 38 7.34 -21.61 3.44
CA ASP A 38 6.89 -22.18 4.71
C ASP A 38 6.33 -21.06 5.60
N LEU A 39 5.01 -21.01 5.71
CA LEU A 39 4.31 -19.97 6.47
C LEU A 39 4.65 -19.99 7.97
N GLU A 40 5.11 -21.12 8.53
CA GLU A 40 5.57 -21.15 9.93
C GLU A 40 6.87 -20.36 10.11
N ASN A 41 7.76 -20.42 9.12
CA ASN A 41 9.00 -19.65 9.10
C ASN A 41 8.78 -18.20 8.66
N GLN A 42 7.65 -17.91 8.03
CA GLN A 42 7.26 -16.57 7.58
C GLN A 42 6.33 -15.85 8.57
N LYS A 43 6.38 -16.16 9.87
CA LYS A 43 5.56 -15.47 10.86
C LYS A 43 5.83 -13.99 10.91
N ILE A 44 7.11 -13.62 11.02
CA ILE A 44 7.59 -12.23 11.05
C ILE A 44 8.92 -12.20 10.32
N GLN A 45 9.00 -11.42 9.28
CA GLN A 45 10.22 -11.17 8.53
C GLN A 45 10.46 -9.66 8.48
N ARG A 46 11.67 -9.23 8.82
CA ARG A 46 12.09 -7.84 8.81
C ARG A 46 13.17 -7.63 7.75
N PHE A 47 12.96 -6.71 6.86
CA PHE A 47 13.88 -6.38 5.76
C PHE A 47 14.36 -4.93 5.92
N ALA A 48 15.62 -4.75 6.21
CA ALA A 48 16.26 -3.46 6.41
C ALA A 48 17.56 -3.29 5.62
N GLN A 49 18.07 -4.37 5.03
CA GLN A 49 19.25 -4.46 4.19
C GLN A 49 19.09 -5.56 3.16
N LEU A 50 19.83 -5.49 2.05
CA LEU A 50 19.66 -6.43 0.93
C LEU A 50 19.95 -7.89 1.30
N GLU A 51 20.84 -8.10 2.26
CA GLU A 51 21.19 -9.42 2.80
C GLU A 51 19.99 -10.13 3.44
N ASP A 52 19.01 -9.38 3.93
CA ASP A 52 17.79 -9.95 4.53
C ASP A 52 16.96 -10.71 3.47
N LEU A 53 16.98 -10.27 2.19
CA LEU A 53 16.31 -10.96 1.09
C LEU A 53 16.85 -12.38 0.88
N GLN A 54 18.16 -12.53 0.98
CA GLN A 54 18.81 -13.83 0.88
C GLN A 54 18.58 -14.67 2.14
N ARG A 55 18.67 -14.03 3.31
CA ARG A 55 18.46 -14.69 4.61
C ARG A 55 17.09 -15.34 4.73
N TYR A 56 16.06 -14.70 4.18
CA TYR A 56 14.69 -15.20 4.21
C TYR A 56 14.30 -15.97 2.94
N GLU A 57 15.28 -16.26 2.06
CA GLU A 57 15.09 -17.04 0.83
C GLU A 57 13.94 -16.50 -0.04
N CYS A 58 13.87 -15.17 -0.17
CA CYS A 58 12.82 -14.50 -0.91
C CYS A 58 12.76 -14.94 -2.38
N THR A 59 11.55 -15.13 -2.87
CA THR A 59 11.29 -15.33 -4.31
C THR A 59 11.58 -14.04 -5.09
N ILE A 60 11.64 -14.15 -6.42
CA ILE A 60 11.85 -12.97 -7.28
C ILE A 60 10.73 -11.95 -7.08
N GLU A 61 9.50 -12.42 -6.98
CA GLU A 61 8.31 -11.58 -6.77
C GLU A 61 8.38 -10.84 -5.43
N GLU A 62 8.82 -11.51 -4.38
CA GLU A 62 9.03 -10.88 -3.07
C GLU A 62 10.17 -9.85 -3.12
N MET A 63 11.26 -10.14 -3.81
CA MET A 63 12.35 -9.19 -4.00
C MET A 63 11.90 -7.93 -4.75
N GLU A 64 11.12 -8.07 -5.82
CA GLU A 64 10.56 -6.93 -6.57
C GLU A 64 9.73 -5.98 -5.70
N GLU A 65 9.10 -6.51 -4.66
CA GLU A 65 8.28 -5.72 -3.75
C GLU A 65 9.08 -5.15 -2.56
N TYR A 66 10.07 -5.88 -2.02
CA TYR A 66 10.79 -5.47 -0.81
C TYR A 66 12.05 -4.66 -1.09
N GLU A 67 12.83 -5.03 -2.12
CA GLU A 67 14.08 -4.36 -2.48
C GLU A 67 13.92 -2.84 -2.69
N PRO A 68 12.86 -2.34 -3.38
CA PRO A 68 12.67 -0.91 -3.55
C PRO A 68 12.52 -0.11 -2.26
N HIS A 69 12.03 -0.72 -1.18
CA HIS A 69 11.97 -0.10 0.15
C HIS A 69 13.36 -0.05 0.78
N ILE A 70 14.08 -1.16 0.75
CA ILE A 70 15.42 -1.30 1.34
C ILE A 70 16.40 -0.32 0.71
N ILE A 71 16.45 -0.23 -0.63
CA ILE A 71 17.35 0.67 -1.36
C ILE A 71 17.11 2.15 -0.98
N ARG A 72 15.88 2.50 -0.65
CA ARG A 72 15.52 3.85 -0.17
C ARG A 72 15.75 4.07 1.31
N GLY A 73 16.31 3.09 2.01
CA GLY A 73 16.58 3.16 3.46
C GLY A 73 15.38 2.90 4.35
N ASN A 74 14.23 2.56 3.76
CA ASN A 74 13.02 2.21 4.51
C ASN A 74 13.07 0.76 5.00
N VAL A 75 12.45 0.51 6.16
CA VAL A 75 12.25 -0.83 6.69
C VAL A 75 10.91 -1.36 6.21
N ILE A 76 10.86 -2.62 5.81
CA ILE A 76 9.63 -3.31 5.49
C ILE A 76 9.52 -4.61 6.29
N TYR A 77 8.34 -4.86 6.82
CA TYR A 77 7.97 -6.13 7.44
C TYR A 77 6.99 -6.88 6.53
N ALA A 78 7.16 -8.19 6.51
CA ALA A 78 6.20 -9.09 5.89
C ALA A 78 6.02 -10.33 6.76
N GLY A 79 4.89 -11.00 6.65
CA GLY A 79 4.64 -12.25 7.36
C GLY A 79 3.16 -12.50 7.62
N VAL A 80 2.87 -13.62 8.26
CA VAL A 80 1.49 -14.11 8.46
C VAL A 80 0.90 -13.76 9.82
N ASP A 81 1.72 -13.39 10.80
CA ASP A 81 1.25 -12.98 12.12
C ASP A 81 1.14 -11.45 12.19
N TYR A 82 0.01 -10.92 11.76
CA TYR A 82 -0.19 -9.47 11.63
C TYR A 82 -0.13 -8.72 12.97
N GLU A 83 -0.57 -9.33 14.07
CA GLU A 83 -0.45 -8.70 15.38
C GLU A 83 1.03 -8.60 15.81
N ALA A 84 1.76 -9.70 15.69
CA ALA A 84 3.17 -9.73 16.04
C ALA A 84 3.99 -8.78 15.16
N ILE A 85 3.72 -8.75 13.85
CA ILE A 85 4.36 -7.80 12.92
C ILE A 85 4.11 -6.35 13.35
N LEU A 86 2.88 -6.01 13.71
CA LEU A 86 2.53 -4.66 14.15
C LEU A 86 3.35 -4.27 15.39
N ARG A 87 3.43 -5.17 16.40
CA ARG A 87 4.21 -4.93 17.62
C ARG A 87 5.71 -4.78 17.35
N GLU A 88 6.27 -5.58 16.47
CA GLU A 88 7.67 -5.46 16.06
C GLU A 88 7.92 -4.17 15.29
N ALA A 89 7.02 -3.78 14.38
CA ALA A 89 7.12 -2.53 13.63
C ALA A 89 7.05 -1.29 14.53
N GLU A 90 6.14 -1.27 15.51
CA GLU A 90 6.04 -0.20 16.51
C GLU A 90 7.35 0.00 17.30
N ASN A 91 8.08 -1.10 17.51
CA ASN A 91 9.32 -1.12 18.29
C ASN A 91 10.58 -1.30 17.41
N ASP A 92 10.51 -0.98 16.12
CA ASP A 92 11.64 -1.16 15.21
C ASP A 92 12.91 -0.47 15.73
N PRO A 93 14.08 -1.13 15.70
CA PRO A 93 15.34 -0.55 16.17
C PRO A 93 15.74 0.76 15.50
N LYS A 94 15.29 1.01 14.25
CA LYS A 94 15.49 2.30 13.58
C LYS A 94 14.46 3.36 14.01
N GLY A 95 13.46 2.97 14.80
CA GLY A 95 12.33 3.78 15.24
C GLY A 95 11.18 3.76 14.24
N CYS A 96 9.97 4.07 14.73
CA CYS A 96 8.75 4.07 13.95
C CYS A 96 7.84 5.22 14.40
N ASP A 97 7.63 6.20 13.54
CA ASP A 97 6.66 7.28 13.75
C ASP A 97 5.38 7.02 12.97
N VAL A 98 5.51 6.31 11.82
CA VAL A 98 4.38 6.00 10.93
C VAL A 98 4.52 4.56 10.43
N ILE A 99 3.43 3.82 10.51
CA ILE A 99 3.29 2.51 9.88
C ILE A 99 2.47 2.68 8.60
N LEU A 100 3.02 2.23 7.48
CA LEU A 100 2.32 2.22 6.20
C LEU A 100 1.96 0.78 5.83
N TRP A 101 0.65 0.47 5.84
CA TRP A 101 0.17 -0.79 5.29
C TRP A 101 0.14 -0.74 3.77
N ASP A 102 1.04 -1.46 3.12
CA ASP A 102 1.06 -1.62 1.66
C ASP A 102 0.40 -2.94 1.26
N GLY A 103 -0.91 -3.00 1.44
CA GLY A 103 -1.73 -4.16 1.06
C GLY A 103 -1.98 -4.24 -0.45
N GLY A 104 -2.56 -5.35 -0.89
CA GLY A 104 -3.08 -5.50 -2.25
C GLY A 104 -4.37 -4.72 -2.47
N ASN A 105 -4.84 -4.70 -3.71
CA ASN A 105 -6.20 -4.24 -4.02
C ASN A 105 -7.26 -5.30 -3.66
N ASN A 106 -6.83 -6.54 -3.41
CA ASN A 106 -7.69 -7.66 -3.00
C ASN A 106 -7.72 -7.87 -1.49
N ASP A 107 -7.01 -7.04 -0.72
CA ASP A 107 -6.92 -7.14 0.72
C ASP A 107 -7.60 -5.95 1.38
N PHE A 108 -8.34 -6.26 2.45
CA PHE A 108 -8.76 -5.23 3.40
C PHE A 108 -7.63 -5.02 4.41
N PRO A 109 -7.45 -3.79 4.92
CA PRO A 109 -6.50 -3.57 5.99
C PRO A 109 -6.94 -4.37 7.23
N PHE A 110 -6.01 -5.12 7.81
CA PHE A 110 -6.23 -5.84 9.07
C PHE A 110 -6.13 -4.91 10.27
N TYR A 111 -5.51 -3.76 10.08
CA TYR A 111 -5.32 -2.76 11.12
C TYR A 111 -6.37 -1.66 10.99
N GLN A 112 -6.80 -1.13 12.10
CA GLN A 112 -7.53 0.13 12.10
C GLN A 112 -6.52 1.24 11.76
N SER A 113 -6.66 1.84 10.61
CA SER A 113 -5.80 2.92 10.14
C SER A 113 -6.37 4.29 10.53
N ASP A 114 -5.47 5.24 10.77
CA ASP A 114 -5.83 6.65 10.97
C ASP A 114 -6.18 7.35 9.63
N LEU A 115 -5.68 6.81 8.51
CA LEU A 115 -5.91 7.33 7.17
C LEU A 115 -5.94 6.21 6.13
N ASN A 116 -7.08 6.06 5.47
CA ASN A 116 -7.26 5.13 4.35
C ASN A 116 -7.10 5.86 3.01
N ILE A 117 -6.05 5.53 2.27
CA ILE A 117 -5.79 6.08 0.94
C ILE A 117 -6.15 5.05 -0.11
N THR A 118 -7.00 5.42 -1.06
CA THR A 118 -7.38 4.56 -2.20
C THR A 118 -7.07 5.24 -3.52
N LEU A 119 -6.48 4.47 -4.45
CA LEU A 119 -6.14 4.95 -5.80
C LEU A 119 -7.18 4.53 -6.82
N THR A 120 -7.50 5.45 -7.74
CA THR A 120 -8.30 5.24 -8.93
C THR A 120 -7.49 5.50 -10.20
N ASP A 121 -8.00 5.06 -11.35
CA ASP A 121 -7.33 5.17 -12.65
C ASP A 121 -8.33 5.61 -13.72
N PRO A 122 -8.28 6.86 -14.21
CA PRO A 122 -9.22 7.38 -15.21
C PRO A 122 -9.18 6.65 -16.55
N HIS A 123 -8.06 6.01 -16.94
CA HIS A 123 -8.02 5.17 -18.14
C HIS A 123 -9.06 4.03 -18.13
N ARG A 124 -9.68 3.81 -16.98
CA ARG A 124 -10.65 2.74 -16.74
C ARG A 124 -11.80 3.26 -15.89
N ALA A 125 -12.29 4.44 -16.23
CA ALA A 125 -13.43 5.05 -15.57
C ALA A 125 -14.61 4.07 -15.47
N GLY A 126 -15.26 4.00 -14.31
CA GLY A 126 -16.30 3.04 -13.98
C GLY A 126 -15.81 1.76 -13.28
N HIS A 127 -14.52 1.41 -13.39
CA HIS A 127 -13.99 0.24 -12.71
C HIS A 127 -13.97 0.40 -11.17
N GLU A 128 -13.90 1.62 -10.69
CA GLU A 128 -13.94 1.96 -9.26
C GLU A 128 -15.26 1.56 -8.58
N LEU A 129 -16.33 1.37 -9.36
CA LEU A 129 -17.63 0.94 -8.87
C LEU A 129 -17.98 -0.53 -9.15
N ASN A 130 -17.18 -1.20 -10.01
CA ASN A 130 -17.57 -2.50 -10.56
C ASN A 130 -16.68 -3.67 -10.10
N TYR A 131 -15.61 -3.40 -9.37
CA TYR A 131 -14.67 -4.45 -8.94
C TYR A 131 -14.63 -4.61 -7.43
N PHE A 132 -14.95 -5.81 -6.96
CA PHE A 132 -14.76 -6.20 -5.56
C PHE A 132 -13.31 -6.71 -5.36
N PRO A 133 -12.64 -6.35 -4.25
CA PRO A 133 -13.05 -5.46 -3.16
C PRO A 133 -12.70 -3.97 -3.39
N GLY A 134 -12.27 -3.57 -4.57
CA GLY A 134 -11.86 -2.21 -4.90
C GLY A 134 -12.96 -1.18 -4.62
N GLU A 135 -14.20 -1.49 -4.95
CA GLU A 135 -15.36 -0.64 -4.67
C GLU A 135 -15.55 -0.45 -3.15
N VAL A 136 -15.34 -1.50 -2.34
CA VAL A 136 -15.42 -1.39 -0.89
C VAL A 136 -14.28 -0.51 -0.34
N ASN A 137 -13.06 -0.66 -0.86
CA ASN A 137 -11.94 0.19 -0.49
C ASN A 137 -12.23 1.67 -0.82
N LEU A 138 -12.89 1.95 -1.93
CA LEU A 138 -13.32 3.30 -2.28
C LEU A 138 -14.31 3.88 -1.27
N ARG A 139 -15.28 3.08 -0.83
CA ARG A 139 -16.26 3.50 0.18
C ARG A 139 -15.66 3.76 1.55
N LEU A 140 -14.57 3.08 1.89
CA LEU A 140 -13.86 3.22 3.15
C LEU A 140 -12.74 4.27 3.11
N ALA A 141 -12.47 4.87 1.95
CA ALA A 141 -11.38 5.81 1.78
C ALA A 141 -11.65 7.16 2.49
N ASP A 142 -10.65 7.65 3.21
CA ASP A 142 -10.61 9.04 3.69
C ASP A 142 -10.06 9.96 2.59
N LEU A 143 -9.10 9.44 1.83
CA LEU A 143 -8.43 10.13 0.73
C LEU A 143 -8.45 9.26 -0.53
N VAL A 144 -8.89 9.82 -1.64
CA VAL A 144 -8.83 9.18 -2.96
C VAL A 144 -7.87 9.94 -3.85
N ILE A 145 -6.91 9.21 -4.41
CA ILE A 145 -5.97 9.75 -5.40
C ILE A 145 -6.44 9.32 -6.79
N ILE A 146 -6.77 10.29 -7.64
CA ILE A 146 -7.01 10.04 -9.06
C ILE A 146 -5.65 10.08 -9.76
N ASN A 147 -5.07 8.92 -9.99
CA ASN A 147 -3.73 8.79 -10.56
C ASN A 147 -3.75 8.85 -12.09
N LYS A 148 -2.59 9.05 -12.73
CA LYS A 148 -2.39 9.07 -14.19
C LYS A 148 -3.18 10.15 -14.94
N ILE A 149 -3.47 11.25 -14.29
CA ILE A 149 -4.22 12.37 -14.88
C ILE A 149 -3.50 12.97 -16.10
N ASP A 150 -2.16 12.93 -16.13
CA ASP A 150 -1.35 13.49 -17.21
C ASP A 150 -1.56 12.78 -18.56
N SER A 151 -2.02 11.54 -18.53
CA SER A 151 -2.23 10.71 -19.73
C SER A 151 -3.69 10.35 -19.97
N SER A 152 -4.61 10.89 -19.17
CA SER A 152 -6.04 10.58 -19.22
C SER A 152 -6.84 11.71 -19.88
N HIS A 153 -7.98 11.38 -20.44
CA HIS A 153 -8.90 12.38 -20.96
C HIS A 153 -9.62 13.12 -19.81
N PRO A 154 -9.82 14.45 -19.91
CA PRO A 154 -10.51 15.22 -18.87
C PRO A 154 -11.91 14.70 -18.53
N GLU A 155 -12.63 14.16 -19.51
CA GLU A 155 -13.96 13.58 -19.35
C GLU A 155 -13.93 12.32 -18.45
N ASP A 156 -12.90 11.48 -18.61
CA ASP A 156 -12.73 10.28 -17.78
C ASP A 156 -12.38 10.65 -16.34
N ILE A 157 -11.53 11.67 -16.16
CA ILE A 157 -11.19 12.20 -14.84
C ILE A 157 -12.45 12.71 -14.14
N GLN A 158 -13.29 13.45 -14.86
CA GLN A 158 -14.54 13.96 -14.32
C GLN A 158 -15.52 12.84 -13.97
N THR A 159 -15.63 11.82 -14.83
CA THR A 159 -16.45 10.61 -14.57
C THR A 159 -16.01 9.91 -13.29
N VAL A 160 -14.70 9.67 -13.13
CA VAL A 160 -14.16 9.05 -11.91
C VAL A 160 -14.49 9.89 -10.67
N ARG A 161 -14.35 11.22 -10.75
CA ARG A 161 -14.68 12.15 -9.66
C ARG A 161 -16.16 12.05 -9.25
N GLU A 162 -17.05 12.02 -10.23
CA GLU A 162 -18.51 11.89 -10.01
C GLU A 162 -18.84 10.53 -9.39
N ASN A 163 -18.22 9.46 -9.87
CA ASN A 163 -18.38 8.12 -9.32
C ASN A 163 -17.90 8.05 -7.85
N ILE A 164 -16.76 8.66 -7.52
CA ILE A 164 -16.28 8.74 -6.14
C ILE A 164 -17.33 9.43 -5.27
N TYR A 165 -17.78 10.62 -5.64
CA TYR A 165 -18.76 11.37 -4.85
C TYR A 165 -20.10 10.64 -4.70
N SER A 166 -20.48 9.83 -5.69
CA SER A 166 -21.73 9.07 -5.62
C SER A 166 -21.76 8.00 -4.54
N VAL A 167 -20.60 7.46 -4.17
CA VAL A 167 -20.47 6.36 -3.19
C VAL A 167 -19.74 6.76 -1.90
N ASN A 168 -18.92 7.80 -1.95
CA ASN A 168 -18.19 8.35 -0.81
C ASN A 168 -18.05 9.87 -0.89
N PRO A 169 -19.13 10.61 -0.58
CA PRO A 169 -19.15 12.07 -0.69
C PRO A 169 -18.23 12.79 0.32
N ASN A 170 -17.74 12.07 1.34
CA ASN A 170 -16.87 12.63 2.37
C ASN A 170 -15.37 12.46 2.07
N ALA A 171 -15.02 11.65 1.08
CA ALA A 171 -13.62 11.44 0.74
C ALA A 171 -12.97 12.72 0.20
N MET A 172 -11.78 13.03 0.67
CA MET A 172 -10.93 14.03 0.04
C MET A 172 -10.42 13.48 -1.29
N ILE A 173 -10.47 14.27 -2.35
CA ILE A 173 -9.99 13.87 -3.68
C ILE A 173 -8.80 14.74 -4.09
N ILE A 174 -7.70 14.12 -4.47
CA ILE A 174 -6.52 14.79 -5.04
C ILE A 174 -6.11 14.16 -6.36
#